data_c896edd58bfdc89e5b0237e7545cc884
#
_entry.id   c896edd58bfdc89e5b0237e7545cc884
#
_cell.length_a   1.000
_cell.length_b   1.000
_cell.length_c   1.000
_cell.angle_alpha   90.00
_cell.angle_beta   90.00
_cell.angle_gamma   90.00
#
_symmetry.space_group_name_H-M   'P 1'
#
loop_
_entity.id
_entity.type
_entity.pdbx_description
1 polymer ?
#
loop_
_entity_poly.entity_id
_entity_poly.type
_entity_poly.pdbx_seq_one_letter_code
_entity_poly.pdbx_strand_id
1 'polypeptide(L)'
;MKAIRIYALFALVVIAAGSQLQAQELQDVYISDKEIWNMIYLNDDVFLAIEGTSAIHKIKDDGTVLASQVLFENDTVNYIGHSELIRNYNGNPAFFRVERSNDPNVFRVYRLYEVDENLNITDAGFSYSLREEIESANHAHHYFFNADGSFIYSVIIPPGNNADDSHTKVVKLDADGNLVGQQLFLNCARTCWYNNLLPVSESSGCRIIVGRDAEPLGLAYDCYTLDSQMNVVDVKENLEAISYPYVPASGGYYRYNSNSGRIYSIGDCAERYEGANPSYTRNIFMSVYDSDFNQLDFRRCPWETETGNAGGGPETIDFGPNNEVYMVAGMDLYSAITQNLYIGCFDENLEVIGELYYKHPTRFMQYLNLVACPQGGCLVNYVDFSQAHESGILKVTYSDFLSVDEAHLHGFTVAVAYPNPGKDVLNIRTGLQNAFVEVYDVNGRLVHRQDITEDVTEIDAGDWAEGVYVWKVISNGKEAENGKWIKE
;
A
#
# COMPACT_ATOMS: atom_id res chain seq x y z
N MET A 1 -30.40 57.75 14.73
CA MET A 1 -29.80 56.70 15.57
C MET A 1 -30.66 55.42 15.63
N LYS A 2 -31.15 54.93 14.48
CA LYS A 2 -31.92 53.66 14.41
C LYS A 2 -31.48 52.74 13.26
N ALA A 3 -30.44 53.07 12.50
CA ALA A 3 -30.01 52.31 11.34
C ALA A 3 -28.76 51.43 11.55
N ILE A 4 -28.12 51.46 12.75
CA ILE A 4 -26.87 50.72 12.98
C ILE A 4 -27.08 49.40 13.72
N ARG A 5 -28.29 49.10 14.18
CA ARG A 5 -28.56 47.85 14.92
C ARG A 5 -29.03 46.64 14.07
N ILE A 6 -29.33 46.85 12.80
CA ILE A 6 -29.79 45.76 11.93
C ILE A 6 -28.64 45.01 11.23
N TYR A 7 -27.48 45.67 11.01
CA TYR A 7 -26.32 45.05 10.37
C TYR A 7 -25.50 44.14 11.30
N ALA A 8 -25.61 44.33 12.62
CA ALA A 8 -24.89 43.47 13.59
C ALA A 8 -25.61 42.12 13.83
N LEU A 9 -26.90 42.00 13.53
CA LEU A 9 -27.65 40.76 13.71
C LEU A 9 -27.53 39.82 12.53
N PHE A 10 -27.29 40.32 11.32
CA PHE A 10 -27.04 39.48 10.14
C PHE A 10 -25.63 38.92 10.08
N ALA A 11 -24.65 39.62 10.65
CA ALA A 11 -23.28 39.12 10.73
C ALA A 11 -23.10 37.98 11.79
N LEU A 12 -23.96 37.96 12.81
CA LEU A 12 -23.89 36.90 13.84
C LEU A 12 -24.62 35.60 13.45
N VAL A 13 -25.56 35.65 12.49
CA VAL A 13 -26.27 34.45 12.03
C VAL A 13 -25.49 33.71 10.92
N VAL A 14 -24.61 34.42 10.20
CA VAL A 14 -23.72 33.80 9.17
C VAL A 14 -22.50 33.15 9.82
N ILE A 15 -22.09 33.57 11.03
CA ILE A 15 -20.96 32.95 11.76
C ILE A 15 -21.41 31.71 12.57
N ALA A 16 -22.71 31.55 12.83
CA ALA A 16 -23.23 30.39 13.58
C ALA A 16 -23.70 29.23 12.68
N ALA A 17 -23.67 29.38 11.35
CA ALA A 17 -23.96 28.30 10.40
C ALA A 17 -22.70 27.72 9.74
N GLY A 18 -21.51 28.18 10.13
CA GLY A 18 -20.28 27.44 9.96
C GLY A 18 -20.19 26.37 11.04
N SER A 19 -21.07 25.37 10.97
CA SER A 19 -20.81 24.12 11.69
C SER A 19 -19.45 23.65 11.20
N GLN A 20 -18.48 23.65 12.09
CA GLN A 20 -17.26 22.91 11.94
C GLN A 20 -17.68 21.46 11.60
N LEU A 21 -17.68 21.13 10.34
CA LEU A 21 -17.42 19.75 9.92
C LEU A 21 -15.99 19.52 10.40
N GLN A 22 -15.85 19.03 11.62
CA GLN A 22 -14.61 18.47 12.09
C GLN A 22 -14.35 17.26 11.22
N ALA A 23 -13.24 17.31 10.47
CA ALA A 23 -12.64 16.14 9.93
C ALA A 23 -12.65 15.06 10.99
N GLN A 24 -13.12 13.88 10.64
CA GLN A 24 -12.86 12.73 11.46
C GLN A 24 -11.36 12.48 11.30
N GLU A 25 -10.56 12.98 12.25
CA GLU A 25 -9.14 12.69 12.29
C GLU A 25 -9.00 11.17 12.43
N LEU A 26 -8.35 10.55 11.45
CA LEU A 26 -7.91 9.17 11.61
C LEU A 26 -7.05 9.15 12.88
N GLN A 27 -7.44 8.31 13.83
CA GLN A 27 -6.77 8.27 15.13
C GLN A 27 -5.83 7.08 15.19
N ASP A 28 -4.65 7.32 15.75
CA ASP A 28 -3.77 6.23 16.14
C ASP A 28 -4.47 5.40 17.21
N VAL A 29 -4.67 4.12 16.93
CA VAL A 29 -5.18 3.17 17.93
C VAL A 29 -4.06 2.70 18.85
N TYR A 30 -2.80 2.77 18.40
CA TYR A 30 -1.64 2.41 19.21
C TYR A 30 -0.43 3.23 18.79
N ILE A 31 0.40 3.62 19.77
CA ILE A 31 1.69 4.30 19.57
C ILE A 31 2.73 3.57 20.41
N SER A 32 3.89 3.26 19.81
CA SER A 32 5.06 2.69 20.45
C SER A 32 6.25 3.64 20.32
N ASP A 33 7.12 3.66 21.34
CA ASP A 33 8.43 4.33 21.30
C ASP A 33 9.49 3.59 20.51
N LYS A 34 9.12 2.49 19.84
CA LYS A 34 9.96 1.67 18.97
C LYS A 34 9.22 1.29 17.71
N GLU A 35 9.99 0.93 16.68
CA GLU A 35 9.44 0.48 15.43
C GLU A 35 8.64 -0.82 15.60
N ILE A 36 7.39 -0.82 15.16
CA ILE A 36 6.60 -2.01 14.93
C ILE A 36 6.90 -2.48 13.51
N TRP A 37 7.39 -3.70 13.36
CA TRP A 37 7.82 -4.18 12.07
C TRP A 37 6.71 -4.82 11.27
N ASN A 38 5.81 -5.52 11.96
CA ASN A 38 4.73 -6.23 11.27
C ASN A 38 3.57 -6.54 12.22
N MET A 39 2.40 -6.80 11.65
CA MET A 39 1.16 -7.13 12.36
C MET A 39 0.43 -8.27 11.67
N ILE A 40 -0.28 -9.08 12.43
CA ILE A 40 -1.25 -10.05 11.92
C ILE A 40 -2.46 -10.15 12.84
N TYR A 41 -3.67 -10.29 12.28
CA TYR A 41 -4.86 -10.57 13.08
C TYR A 41 -4.84 -11.99 13.65
N LEU A 42 -5.25 -12.15 14.91
CA LEU A 42 -5.52 -13.44 15.53
C LEU A 42 -6.98 -13.87 15.31
N ASN A 43 -7.89 -12.93 15.46
CA ASN A 43 -9.33 -13.10 15.31
C ASN A 43 -9.95 -11.74 14.89
N ASP A 44 -11.27 -11.61 14.99
CA ASP A 44 -12.03 -10.49 14.46
C ASP A 44 -11.65 -9.11 15.03
N ASP A 45 -11.15 -9.04 16.27
CA ASP A 45 -10.88 -7.78 16.97
C ASP A 45 -9.52 -7.72 17.67
N VAL A 46 -8.67 -8.74 17.50
CA VAL A 46 -7.37 -8.83 18.18
C VAL A 46 -6.27 -9.16 17.18
N PHE A 47 -5.20 -8.39 17.22
CA PHE A 47 -4.00 -8.62 16.40
C PHE A 47 -2.75 -8.75 17.26
N LEU A 48 -1.73 -9.35 16.67
CA LEU A 48 -0.35 -9.32 17.17
C LEU A 48 0.43 -8.25 16.43
N ALA A 49 1.26 -7.53 17.17
CA ALA A 49 2.25 -6.61 16.64
C ALA A 49 3.63 -7.02 17.14
N ILE A 50 4.61 -7.14 16.26
CA ILE A 50 5.99 -7.43 16.62
C ILE A 50 6.81 -6.15 16.60
N GLU A 51 7.39 -5.82 17.75
CA GLU A 51 8.13 -4.59 17.97
C GLU A 51 9.63 -4.86 17.84
N GLY A 52 10.27 -4.29 16.83
CA GLY A 52 11.71 -4.32 16.65
C GLY A 52 12.37 -5.63 17.07
N THR A 53 13.45 -5.57 17.83
CA THR A 53 14.11 -6.77 18.40
C THR A 53 13.61 -7.13 19.80
N SER A 54 12.49 -6.58 20.26
CA SER A 54 12.22 -6.48 21.68
C SER A 54 11.03 -7.29 22.16
N ALA A 55 9.86 -7.18 21.52
CA ALA A 55 8.64 -7.71 22.10
C ALA A 55 7.58 -8.08 21.05
N ILE A 56 6.64 -8.91 21.44
CA ILE A 56 5.35 -9.12 20.77
C ILE A 56 4.26 -8.59 21.68
N HIS A 57 3.32 -7.84 21.09
CA HIS A 57 2.15 -7.31 21.77
C HIS A 57 0.89 -7.95 21.21
N LYS A 58 -0.03 -8.28 22.10
CA LYS A 58 -1.40 -8.68 21.77
C LYS A 58 -2.30 -7.48 22.02
N ILE A 59 -2.90 -6.95 20.99
CA ILE A 59 -3.60 -5.66 21.00
C ILE A 59 -5.00 -5.85 20.42
N LYS A 60 -6.00 -5.25 21.04
CA LYS A 60 -7.31 -5.09 20.41
C LYS A 60 -7.25 -4.00 19.33
N ASP A 61 -8.14 -4.10 18.37
CA ASP A 61 -8.26 -3.11 17.31
C ASP A 61 -8.80 -1.73 17.76
N ASP A 62 -9.16 -1.60 19.04
CA ASP A 62 -9.42 -0.33 19.75
C ASP A 62 -8.17 0.24 20.45
N GLY A 63 -7.02 -0.40 20.29
CA GLY A 63 -5.74 0.00 20.89
C GLY A 63 -5.48 -0.56 22.30
N THR A 64 -6.41 -1.31 22.88
CA THR A 64 -6.22 -1.91 24.21
C THR A 64 -5.17 -3.00 24.16
N VAL A 65 -4.03 -2.81 24.83
CA VAL A 65 -2.99 -3.83 24.99
C VAL A 65 -3.45 -4.89 25.98
N LEU A 66 -3.65 -6.12 25.51
CA LEU A 66 -4.09 -7.25 26.32
C LEU A 66 -2.92 -7.95 27.02
N ALA A 67 -1.80 -8.09 26.32
CA ALA A 67 -0.58 -8.73 26.82
C ALA A 67 0.63 -8.27 26.03
N SER A 68 1.81 -8.42 26.62
CA SER A 68 3.10 -8.19 25.98
C SER A 68 4.10 -9.24 26.44
N GLN A 69 4.93 -9.74 25.52
CA GLN A 69 5.97 -10.71 25.79
C GLN A 69 7.30 -10.23 25.20
N VAL A 70 8.31 -10.10 26.06
CA VAL A 70 9.69 -9.77 25.61
C VAL A 70 10.31 -10.99 24.92
N LEU A 71 10.98 -10.72 23.79
CA LEU A 71 11.62 -11.76 22.96
C LEU A 71 13.05 -12.02 23.43
N PHE A 72 13.35 -13.27 23.82
CA PHE A 72 14.71 -13.79 24.01
C PHE A 72 15.67 -12.91 24.86
N GLU A 73 15.13 -12.22 25.89
CA GLU A 73 15.83 -11.25 26.73
C GLU A 73 17.17 -11.78 27.31
N ASN A 74 17.25 -13.09 27.56
CA ASN A 74 18.42 -13.72 28.18
C ASN A 74 19.45 -14.29 27.20
N ASP A 75 19.21 -14.19 25.88
CA ASP A 75 20.13 -14.71 24.85
C ASP A 75 20.72 -13.58 23.99
N THR A 76 21.59 -12.81 24.57
CA THR A 76 22.28 -11.68 23.87
C THR A 76 23.43 -12.15 22.99
N VAL A 77 23.85 -13.41 23.06
CA VAL A 77 25.01 -13.93 22.34
C VAL A 77 24.64 -14.49 20.98
N ASN A 78 23.56 -15.29 20.91
CA ASN A 78 23.17 -15.97 19.67
C ASN A 78 22.05 -15.23 18.94
N TYR A 79 21.17 -14.56 19.66
CA TYR A 79 20.08 -13.82 19.06
C TYR A 79 20.56 -12.56 18.34
N ILE A 80 20.24 -12.43 17.06
CA ILE A 80 20.54 -11.26 16.23
C ILE A 80 19.28 -10.42 16.01
N GLY A 81 18.14 -11.09 15.83
CA GLY A 81 16.88 -10.49 15.51
C GLY A 81 15.82 -11.54 15.17
N HIS A 82 14.74 -11.12 14.57
CA HIS A 82 13.66 -12.00 14.11
C HIS A 82 13.16 -11.53 12.73
N SER A 83 12.36 -12.38 12.09
CA SER A 83 11.60 -12.02 10.90
C SER A 83 10.26 -11.38 11.28
N GLU A 84 9.54 -10.98 10.27
CA GLU A 84 8.14 -10.59 10.37
C GLU A 84 7.26 -11.73 10.90
N LEU A 85 6.10 -11.36 11.45
CA LEU A 85 5.06 -12.32 11.80
C LEU A 85 4.46 -12.93 10.53
N ILE A 86 4.34 -14.24 10.53
CA ILE A 86 3.74 -15.01 9.44
C ILE A 86 2.72 -16.00 10.01
N ARG A 87 2.00 -16.67 9.13
CA ARG A 87 1.29 -17.89 9.48
C ARG A 87 2.06 -19.08 8.93
N ASN A 88 2.34 -20.06 9.80
CA ASN A 88 2.93 -21.30 9.36
C ASN A 88 1.89 -22.17 8.60
N TYR A 89 2.30 -23.35 8.16
CA TYR A 89 1.44 -24.28 7.40
C TYR A 89 0.18 -24.77 8.15
N ASN A 90 0.16 -24.68 9.48
CA ASN A 90 -1.02 -24.96 10.31
C ASN A 90 -1.92 -23.74 10.52
N GLY A 91 -1.54 -22.58 9.97
CA GLY A 91 -2.22 -21.31 10.17
C GLY A 91 -1.89 -20.59 11.49
N ASN A 92 -0.98 -21.15 12.30
CA ASN A 92 -0.57 -20.54 13.56
C ASN A 92 0.33 -19.34 13.34
N PRO A 93 0.22 -18.29 14.17
CA PRO A 93 1.17 -17.19 14.17
C PRO A 93 2.57 -17.69 14.48
N ALA A 94 3.54 -17.25 13.71
CA ALA A 94 4.91 -17.66 13.83
C ALA A 94 5.87 -16.58 13.33
N PHE A 95 7.14 -16.69 13.68
CA PHE A 95 8.23 -15.86 13.13
C PHE A 95 9.54 -16.64 13.16
N PHE A 96 10.49 -16.25 12.34
CA PHE A 96 11.83 -16.81 12.43
C PHE A 96 12.70 -16.01 13.40
N ARG A 97 13.23 -16.65 14.41
CA ARG A 97 14.34 -16.15 15.18
C ARG A 97 15.61 -16.27 14.34
N VAL A 98 16.38 -15.17 14.24
CA VAL A 98 17.63 -15.12 13.50
C VAL A 98 18.79 -15.24 14.49
N GLU A 99 19.63 -16.26 14.28
CA GLU A 99 20.73 -16.62 15.17
C GLU A 99 22.08 -16.54 14.47
N ARG A 100 23.12 -16.25 15.25
CA ARG A 100 24.50 -16.40 14.82
C ARG A 100 24.82 -17.88 14.66
N SER A 101 25.59 -18.21 13.63
CA SER A 101 26.12 -19.54 13.46
C SER A 101 27.56 -19.63 14.01
N ASN A 102 27.90 -20.79 14.58
CA ASN A 102 29.29 -21.14 14.92
C ASN A 102 30.01 -21.83 13.75
N ASP A 103 29.31 -22.19 12.69
CA ASP A 103 29.90 -22.73 11.46
C ASP A 103 30.36 -21.59 10.57
N PRO A 104 31.67 -21.52 10.21
CA PRO A 104 32.18 -20.46 9.34
C PRO A 104 31.61 -20.47 7.92
N ASN A 105 30.95 -21.56 7.51
CA ASN A 105 30.27 -21.64 6.20
C ASN A 105 28.80 -21.25 6.26
N VAL A 106 28.30 -20.85 7.42
CA VAL A 106 26.90 -20.45 7.64
C VAL A 106 26.87 -19.07 8.23
N PHE A 107 26.25 -18.14 7.51
CA PHE A 107 26.14 -16.76 7.95
C PHE A 107 25.10 -16.60 9.08
N ARG A 108 23.90 -17.12 8.88
CA ARG A 108 22.79 -17.03 9.83
C ARG A 108 21.97 -18.31 9.83
N VAL A 109 21.40 -18.63 10.97
CA VAL A 109 20.40 -19.69 11.14
C VAL A 109 19.05 -19.04 11.45
N TYR A 110 18.04 -19.43 10.71
CA TYR A 110 16.66 -19.03 10.90
C TYR A 110 15.90 -20.21 11.52
N ARG A 111 15.44 -20.02 12.74
CA ARG A 111 14.70 -21.02 13.50
C ARG A 111 13.27 -20.55 13.70
N LEU A 112 12.30 -21.37 13.30
CA LEU A 112 10.89 -21.04 13.40
C LEU A 112 10.39 -21.18 14.85
N TYR A 113 9.72 -20.14 15.31
CA TYR A 113 9.00 -20.13 16.58
C TYR A 113 7.52 -19.85 16.35
N GLU A 114 6.66 -20.62 17.01
CA GLU A 114 5.21 -20.37 17.05
C GLU A 114 4.84 -19.52 18.26
N VAL A 115 3.78 -18.74 18.11
CA VAL A 115 3.21 -17.88 19.15
C VAL A 115 1.77 -18.31 19.40
N ASP A 116 1.46 -18.74 20.61
CA ASP A 116 0.10 -19.10 20.99
C ASP A 116 -0.74 -17.89 21.40
N GLU A 117 -2.02 -18.11 21.69
CA GLU A 117 -2.97 -17.07 22.12
C GLU A 117 -2.60 -16.37 23.45
N ASN A 118 -1.75 -17.00 24.27
CA ASN A 118 -1.25 -16.47 25.54
C ASN A 118 0.15 -15.85 25.41
N LEU A 119 0.65 -15.68 24.18
CA LEU A 119 1.99 -15.21 23.83
C LEU A 119 3.12 -16.15 24.29
N ASN A 120 2.84 -17.43 24.54
CA ASN A 120 3.92 -18.39 24.74
C ASN A 120 4.64 -18.64 23.42
N ILE A 121 5.96 -18.54 23.45
CA ILE A 121 6.84 -18.70 22.29
C ILE A 121 7.50 -20.06 22.38
N THR A 122 7.25 -20.93 21.37
CA THR A 122 7.74 -22.30 21.33
C THR A 122 8.49 -22.59 20.05
N ASP A 123 9.63 -23.33 20.14
CA ASP A 123 10.38 -23.77 18.97
C ASP A 123 9.53 -24.77 18.17
N ALA A 124 9.30 -24.46 16.91
CA ALA A 124 8.50 -25.32 16.01
C ALA A 124 9.29 -26.53 15.46
N GLY A 125 10.57 -26.64 15.78
CA GLY A 125 11.45 -27.72 15.29
C GLY A 125 11.93 -27.55 13.85
N PHE A 126 11.58 -26.47 13.18
CA PHE A 126 12.00 -26.17 11.81
C PHE A 126 13.10 -25.09 11.79
N SER A 127 14.14 -25.30 10.97
CA SER A 127 15.17 -24.27 10.76
C SER A 127 15.84 -24.40 9.39
N TYR A 128 16.37 -23.29 8.88
CA TYR A 128 17.23 -23.28 7.70
C TYR A 128 18.39 -22.30 7.89
N SER A 129 19.38 -22.39 6.99
CA SER A 129 20.62 -21.60 7.10
C SER A 129 20.94 -20.89 5.80
N LEU A 130 21.42 -19.65 5.91
CA LEU A 130 21.98 -18.89 4.81
C LEU A 130 23.51 -18.94 4.86
N ARG A 131 24.18 -18.99 3.70
CA ARG A 131 25.63 -19.03 3.58
C ARG A 131 26.20 -17.65 3.22
N GLU A 132 27.26 -17.24 3.88
CA GLU A 132 27.84 -15.90 3.77
C GLU A 132 28.37 -15.55 2.36
N GLU A 133 28.93 -16.52 1.64
CA GLU A 133 29.56 -16.30 0.34
C GLU A 133 28.57 -16.04 -0.82
N ILE A 134 27.28 -16.35 -0.62
CA ILE A 134 26.30 -16.43 -1.67
C ILE A 134 25.07 -15.57 -1.37
N GLU A 135 24.82 -15.26 -0.10
CA GLU A 135 23.50 -14.76 0.34
C GLU A 135 23.69 -13.53 1.24
N SER A 136 23.38 -12.35 0.72
CA SER A 136 23.37 -11.14 1.53
C SER A 136 22.11 -11.10 2.39
N ALA A 137 22.30 -11.10 3.70
CA ALA A 137 21.20 -11.06 4.67
C ALA A 137 20.42 -9.74 4.71
N ASN A 138 20.83 -8.76 3.93
CA ASN A 138 20.21 -7.43 3.89
C ASN A 138 19.29 -7.23 2.69
N HIS A 139 19.06 -8.26 1.87
CA HIS A 139 18.26 -8.14 0.65
C HIS A 139 17.05 -9.05 0.72
N ALA A 140 15.96 -8.54 0.23
CA ALA A 140 14.62 -9.07 0.27
C ALA A 140 14.57 -10.61 0.22
N HIS A 141 14.15 -11.15 1.31
CA HIS A 141 14.05 -12.57 1.57
C HIS A 141 12.56 -12.88 1.65
N HIS A 142 12.03 -13.44 0.58
CA HIS A 142 10.63 -13.82 0.51
C HIS A 142 10.49 -15.32 0.75
N TYR A 143 9.46 -15.71 1.48
CA TYR A 143 9.23 -17.10 1.81
C TYR A 143 7.75 -17.37 2.12
N PHE A 144 7.35 -18.61 2.00
CA PHE A 144 6.06 -19.11 2.47
C PHE A 144 6.10 -20.61 2.74
N PHE A 145 5.12 -21.08 3.50
CA PHE A 145 4.84 -22.51 3.69
C PHE A 145 3.75 -22.97 2.73
N ASN A 146 3.95 -24.13 2.11
CA ASN A 146 2.89 -24.85 1.42
C ASN A 146 2.02 -25.63 2.43
N ALA A 147 0.83 -26.02 2.00
CA ALA A 147 -0.09 -26.81 2.82
C ALA A 147 0.47 -28.19 3.22
N ASP A 148 1.43 -28.72 2.47
CA ASP A 148 2.15 -29.97 2.77
C ASP A 148 3.28 -29.82 3.82
N GLY A 149 3.46 -28.61 4.36
CA GLY A 149 4.52 -28.27 5.30
C GLY A 149 5.86 -27.96 4.64
N SER A 150 6.00 -28.10 3.32
CA SER A 150 7.23 -27.71 2.64
C SER A 150 7.38 -26.17 2.66
N PHE A 151 8.63 -25.71 2.71
CA PHE A 151 8.99 -24.31 2.81
C PHE A 151 9.74 -23.88 1.57
N ILE A 152 9.31 -22.77 0.96
CA ILE A 152 9.98 -22.18 -0.19
C ILE A 152 10.45 -20.79 0.19
N TYR A 153 11.71 -20.47 -0.15
CA TYR A 153 12.25 -19.13 0.00
C TYR A 153 13.06 -18.70 -1.21
N SER A 154 13.16 -17.40 -1.40
CA SER A 154 14.04 -16.78 -2.38
C SER A 154 15.02 -15.84 -1.72
N VAL A 155 16.24 -15.77 -2.26
CA VAL A 155 17.29 -14.84 -1.83
C VAL A 155 17.92 -14.19 -3.03
N ILE A 156 18.34 -12.94 -2.86
CA ILE A 156 19.15 -12.23 -3.84
C ILE A 156 20.61 -12.46 -3.51
N ILE A 157 21.35 -12.92 -4.50
CA ILE A 157 22.80 -13.09 -4.43
C ILE A 157 23.40 -11.82 -5.05
N PRO A 158 24.05 -10.97 -4.26
CA PRO A 158 24.66 -9.75 -4.79
C PRO A 158 25.74 -10.10 -5.80
N PRO A 159 25.98 -9.23 -6.80
CA PRO A 159 27.07 -9.40 -7.72
C PRO A 159 28.39 -9.35 -6.94
N GLY A 160 29.35 -10.13 -7.38
CA GLY A 160 30.72 -10.03 -6.90
C GLY A 160 31.28 -8.60 -7.10
N ASN A 161 32.56 -8.43 -7.33
CA ASN A 161 33.16 -7.10 -7.56
C ASN A 161 32.64 -6.35 -8.81
N ASN A 162 31.85 -6.99 -9.67
CA ASN A 162 31.21 -6.38 -10.83
C ASN A 162 29.72 -6.16 -10.52
N ALA A 163 29.31 -4.91 -10.46
CA ALA A 163 28.01 -4.46 -9.96
C ALA A 163 26.79 -4.82 -10.84
N ASP A 164 26.96 -5.55 -11.93
CA ASP A 164 25.91 -5.70 -12.94
C ASP A 164 25.21 -7.08 -12.93
N ASP A 165 25.65 -8.04 -12.12
CA ASP A 165 25.19 -9.42 -12.21
C ASP A 165 24.57 -9.92 -10.88
N SER A 166 23.50 -9.29 -10.40
CA SER A 166 22.72 -9.88 -9.31
C SER A 166 22.07 -11.18 -9.77
N HIS A 167 21.94 -12.15 -8.88
CA HIS A 167 21.29 -13.41 -9.14
C HIS A 167 20.17 -13.63 -8.14
N THR A 168 19.14 -14.35 -8.56
CA THR A 168 18.05 -14.77 -7.67
C THR A 168 18.12 -16.28 -7.51
N LYS A 169 18.08 -16.75 -6.28
CA LYS A 169 18.01 -18.16 -5.95
C LYS A 169 16.70 -18.47 -5.24
N VAL A 170 16.00 -19.51 -5.73
CA VAL A 170 14.81 -20.08 -5.08
C VAL A 170 15.16 -21.45 -4.55
N VAL A 171 14.79 -21.72 -3.32
CA VAL A 171 15.09 -22.99 -2.63
C VAL A 171 13.80 -23.54 -2.04
N LYS A 172 13.60 -24.85 -2.19
CA LYS A 172 12.54 -25.59 -1.53
C LYS A 172 13.12 -26.58 -0.52
N LEU A 173 12.59 -26.56 0.68
CA LEU A 173 12.85 -27.51 1.76
C LEU A 173 11.58 -28.34 2.03
N ASP A 174 11.76 -29.58 2.51
CA ASP A 174 10.66 -30.35 3.05
C ASP A 174 10.27 -29.87 4.48
N ALA A 175 9.26 -30.50 5.08
CA ALA A 175 8.79 -30.14 6.42
C ALA A 175 9.84 -30.34 7.52
N ASP A 176 10.87 -31.18 7.27
CA ASP A 176 11.98 -31.44 8.18
C ASP A 176 13.19 -30.50 7.92
N GLY A 177 13.09 -29.60 6.92
CA GLY A 177 14.15 -28.65 6.55
C GLY A 177 15.19 -29.22 5.58
N ASN A 178 14.98 -30.39 4.98
CA ASN A 178 15.92 -30.97 4.01
C ASN A 178 15.68 -30.37 2.62
N LEU A 179 16.77 -30.20 1.86
CA LEU A 179 16.71 -29.67 0.49
C LEU A 179 15.94 -30.62 -0.44
N VAL A 180 14.86 -30.12 -1.04
CA VAL A 180 14.09 -30.80 -2.09
C VAL A 180 14.59 -30.39 -3.48
N GLY A 181 14.77 -29.11 -3.71
CA GLY A 181 15.24 -28.57 -4.99
C GLY A 181 15.60 -27.09 -4.89
N GLN A 182 16.29 -26.60 -5.93
CA GLN A 182 16.64 -25.20 -6.03
C GLN A 182 16.75 -24.76 -7.49
N GLN A 183 16.51 -23.48 -7.77
CA GLN A 183 16.70 -22.84 -9.06
C GLN A 183 17.51 -21.55 -8.90
N LEU A 184 18.45 -21.32 -9.81
CA LEU A 184 19.25 -20.10 -9.87
C LEU A 184 18.90 -19.33 -11.17
N PHE A 185 18.55 -18.07 -11.00
CA PHE A 185 18.32 -17.12 -12.11
C PHE A 185 19.52 -16.16 -12.15
N LEU A 186 20.18 -16.11 -13.32
CA LEU A 186 21.37 -15.28 -13.53
C LEU A 186 20.98 -13.94 -14.14
N ASN A 187 21.83 -12.93 -13.90
CA ASN A 187 21.72 -11.61 -14.55
C ASN A 187 20.36 -10.91 -14.32
N CYS A 188 19.88 -10.97 -13.10
CA CYS A 188 18.73 -10.17 -12.70
C CYS A 188 19.14 -8.69 -12.64
N ALA A 189 18.23 -7.79 -12.99
CA ALA A 189 18.53 -6.36 -12.97
C ALA A 189 19.08 -5.89 -11.63
N ARG A 190 20.08 -5.02 -11.67
CA ARG A 190 20.77 -4.46 -10.50
C ARG A 190 19.82 -3.80 -9.49
N THR A 191 18.67 -3.32 -9.95
CA THR A 191 17.65 -2.67 -9.15
C THR A 191 16.59 -3.65 -8.63
N CYS A 192 16.70 -4.93 -8.91
CA CYS A 192 15.80 -5.95 -8.41
C CYS A 192 16.11 -6.32 -6.97
N TRP A 193 15.90 -5.35 -6.10
CA TRP A 193 15.84 -5.56 -4.65
C TRP A 193 14.64 -6.43 -4.25
N TYR A 194 13.75 -6.76 -5.19
CA TYR A 194 12.41 -7.23 -4.95
C TYR A 194 12.08 -8.41 -5.86
N ASN A 195 12.41 -9.60 -5.41
CA ASN A 195 11.92 -10.82 -6.04
C ASN A 195 10.66 -11.25 -5.31
N ASN A 196 9.55 -11.30 -6.01
CA ASN A 196 8.30 -11.73 -5.43
C ASN A 196 8.11 -13.22 -5.61
N LEU A 197 7.92 -13.91 -4.51
CA LEU A 197 7.66 -15.34 -4.46
C LEU A 197 6.19 -15.57 -4.12
N LEU A 198 5.46 -16.28 -5.00
CA LEU A 198 4.03 -16.51 -4.85
C LEU A 198 3.72 -18.01 -4.83
N PRO A 199 2.74 -18.46 -4.04
CA PRO A 199 2.29 -19.84 -4.07
C PRO A 199 1.58 -20.16 -5.40
N VAL A 200 1.58 -21.43 -5.78
CA VAL A 200 0.74 -21.99 -6.84
C VAL A 200 -0.35 -22.82 -6.19
N SER A 201 -1.61 -22.49 -6.44
CA SER A 201 -2.77 -23.01 -5.72
C SER A 201 -2.96 -24.53 -5.75
N GLU A 202 -2.43 -25.21 -6.78
CA GLU A 202 -2.69 -26.65 -7.02
C GLU A 202 -1.45 -27.53 -6.92
N SER A 203 -0.29 -26.94 -6.64
CA SER A 203 0.97 -27.69 -6.57
C SER A 203 1.83 -27.19 -5.41
N SER A 204 2.72 -28.01 -4.92
CA SER A 204 3.77 -27.58 -3.98
C SER A 204 4.95 -26.89 -4.68
N GLY A 205 4.71 -26.29 -5.84
CA GLY A 205 5.62 -25.40 -6.57
C GLY A 205 5.44 -23.93 -6.17
N CYS A 206 6.03 -23.05 -6.96
CA CYS A 206 5.91 -21.60 -6.75
C CYS A 206 6.00 -20.82 -8.06
N ARG A 207 5.67 -19.54 -7.99
CA ARG A 207 6.02 -18.56 -8.99
C ARG A 207 7.03 -17.59 -8.42
N ILE A 208 8.02 -17.23 -9.21
CA ILE A 208 8.99 -16.21 -8.89
C ILE A 208 8.97 -15.13 -9.95
N ILE A 209 8.80 -13.89 -9.53
CA ILE A 209 8.84 -12.73 -10.41
C ILE A 209 10.20 -12.09 -10.26
N VAL A 210 10.92 -12.03 -11.37
CA VAL A 210 12.29 -11.54 -11.44
C VAL A 210 12.33 -10.34 -12.36
N GLY A 211 12.89 -9.24 -11.90
CA GLY A 211 13.12 -8.09 -12.75
C GLY A 211 14.37 -8.23 -13.58
N ARG A 212 14.35 -7.64 -14.74
CA ARG A 212 15.51 -7.54 -15.64
C ARG A 212 15.60 -6.15 -16.27
N ASP A 213 16.81 -5.77 -16.66
CA ASP A 213 17.00 -4.57 -17.47
C ASP A 213 16.39 -4.77 -18.85
N ALA A 214 15.57 -3.84 -19.29
CA ALA A 214 14.87 -3.89 -20.57
C ALA A 214 14.98 -2.56 -21.30
N GLU A 215 15.86 -2.47 -22.28
CA GLU A 215 15.91 -1.33 -23.18
C GLU A 215 14.75 -1.38 -24.19
N PRO A 216 14.05 -0.29 -24.45
CA PRO A 216 14.21 1.07 -23.87
C PRO A 216 13.38 1.33 -22.61
N LEU A 217 12.76 0.31 -22.02
CA LEU A 217 11.72 0.45 -20.98
C LEU A 217 12.28 0.63 -19.56
N GLY A 218 13.58 0.43 -19.34
CA GLY A 218 14.21 0.50 -18.02
C GLY A 218 14.15 -0.86 -17.31
N LEU A 219 13.05 -1.19 -16.66
CA LEU A 219 12.83 -2.47 -15.98
C LEU A 219 11.70 -3.25 -16.64
N ALA A 220 11.86 -4.55 -16.75
CA ALA A 220 10.79 -5.50 -17.07
C ALA A 220 10.76 -6.60 -16.03
N TYR A 221 9.59 -7.20 -15.84
CA TYR A 221 9.38 -8.28 -14.89
C TYR A 221 8.94 -9.53 -15.65
N ASP A 222 9.61 -10.64 -15.36
CA ASP A 222 9.27 -11.95 -15.92
C ASP A 222 8.84 -12.87 -14.78
N CYS A 223 7.76 -13.61 -14.99
CA CYS A 223 7.25 -14.59 -14.05
C CYS A 223 7.66 -16.00 -14.51
N TYR A 224 8.38 -16.69 -13.65
CA TYR A 224 8.74 -18.10 -13.84
C TYR A 224 7.89 -18.97 -12.94
N THR A 225 7.20 -19.95 -13.52
CA THR A 225 6.50 -20.98 -12.77
C THR A 225 7.43 -22.17 -12.55
N LEU A 226 7.61 -22.57 -11.30
CA LEU A 226 8.43 -23.69 -10.87
C LEU A 226 7.55 -24.84 -10.38
N ASP A 227 7.90 -26.05 -10.79
CA ASP A 227 7.25 -27.27 -10.31
C ASP A 227 7.66 -27.61 -8.86
N SER A 228 7.15 -28.73 -8.33
CA SER A 228 7.46 -29.18 -6.98
C SER A 228 8.93 -29.54 -6.75
N GLN A 229 9.72 -29.70 -7.83
CA GLN A 229 11.16 -29.99 -7.79
C GLN A 229 12.01 -28.76 -8.14
N MET A 230 11.37 -27.58 -8.24
CA MET A 230 12.00 -26.31 -8.60
C MET A 230 12.54 -26.24 -10.06
N ASN A 231 12.00 -27.06 -10.97
CA ASN A 231 12.28 -26.88 -12.39
C ASN A 231 11.34 -25.82 -12.98
N VAL A 232 11.86 -24.98 -13.87
CA VAL A 232 11.05 -24.02 -14.64
C VAL A 232 10.16 -24.78 -15.61
N VAL A 233 8.85 -24.62 -15.49
CA VAL A 233 7.86 -25.27 -16.35
C VAL A 233 7.10 -24.29 -17.24
N ASP A 234 7.07 -23.02 -16.87
CA ASP A 234 6.46 -21.96 -17.68
C ASP A 234 7.16 -20.62 -17.42
N VAL A 235 7.13 -19.71 -18.42
CA VAL A 235 7.68 -18.37 -18.34
C VAL A 235 6.71 -17.40 -19.00
N LYS A 236 6.31 -16.38 -18.27
CA LYS A 236 5.63 -15.20 -18.82
C LYS A 236 6.56 -14.01 -18.75
N GLU A 237 6.94 -13.52 -19.91
CA GLU A 237 7.80 -12.36 -20.04
C GLU A 237 7.00 -11.06 -20.05
N ASN A 238 7.65 -9.97 -19.59
CA ASN A 238 7.11 -8.61 -19.64
C ASN A 238 5.74 -8.47 -18.96
N LEU A 239 5.61 -8.96 -17.75
CA LEU A 239 4.46 -8.72 -16.92
C LEU A 239 4.09 -7.24 -16.87
N GLU A 240 3.86 -6.40 -16.72
CA GLU A 240 3.68 -4.96 -16.61
C GLU A 240 4.25 -4.20 -17.80
N ALA A 241 3.80 -4.59 -19.00
CA ALA A 241 3.98 -3.79 -20.20
C ALA A 241 3.13 -2.51 -20.09
N ILE A 242 3.57 -1.59 -19.22
CA ILE A 242 2.93 -0.28 -19.07
C ILE A 242 3.08 0.47 -20.39
N SER A 243 1.95 0.99 -20.90
CA SER A 243 1.95 1.73 -22.15
C SER A 243 2.80 2.99 -22.04
N TYR A 244 3.69 3.20 -23.03
CA TYR A 244 4.39 4.47 -23.19
C TYR A 244 3.41 5.67 -23.02
N PRO A 245 3.75 6.75 -22.31
CA PRO A 245 5.10 7.16 -21.89
C PRO A 245 5.58 6.65 -20.51
N TYR A 246 4.83 5.81 -19.85
CA TYR A 246 5.16 5.33 -18.52
C TYR A 246 6.09 4.13 -18.57
N VAL A 247 7.01 4.06 -17.63
CA VAL A 247 7.90 2.93 -17.43
C VAL A 247 7.93 2.57 -15.95
N PRO A 248 8.04 1.30 -15.59
CA PRO A 248 8.28 0.91 -14.20
C PRO A 248 9.53 1.62 -13.69
N ALA A 249 9.43 2.35 -12.58
CA ALA A 249 10.53 3.10 -12.01
C ALA A 249 11.22 2.33 -10.89
N SER A 250 10.47 1.53 -10.16
CA SER A 250 10.98 0.58 -9.17
C SER A 250 10.07 -0.65 -9.11
N GLY A 251 10.51 -1.68 -8.41
CA GLY A 251 9.91 -2.99 -8.41
C GLY A 251 8.41 -3.01 -8.15
N GLY A 252 7.69 -3.80 -8.94
CA GLY A 252 6.34 -4.22 -8.61
C GLY A 252 6.38 -5.23 -7.47
N TYR A 253 5.50 -5.05 -6.50
CA TYR A 253 5.28 -6.02 -5.44
C TYR A 253 4.00 -6.77 -5.75
N TYR A 254 4.06 -8.11 -5.68
CA TYR A 254 2.97 -8.96 -6.05
C TYR A 254 2.43 -9.72 -4.85
N ARG A 255 1.13 -9.80 -4.75
CA ARG A 255 0.46 -10.54 -3.68
C ARG A 255 -0.69 -11.37 -4.23
N TYR A 256 -0.77 -12.61 -3.79
CA TYR A 256 -1.82 -13.54 -4.17
C TYR A 256 -2.99 -13.48 -3.18
N ASN A 257 -4.20 -13.24 -3.68
CA ASN A 257 -5.41 -13.37 -2.91
C ASN A 257 -5.97 -14.79 -3.05
N SER A 258 -5.83 -15.59 -2.00
CA SER A 258 -6.29 -16.98 -2.00
C SER A 258 -7.81 -17.13 -2.08
N ASN A 259 -8.59 -16.10 -1.73
CA ASN A 259 -10.05 -16.16 -1.77
C ASN A 259 -10.59 -15.99 -3.19
N SER A 260 -10.02 -15.06 -3.95
CA SER A 260 -10.43 -14.78 -5.34
C SER A 260 -9.61 -15.54 -6.37
N GLY A 261 -8.44 -16.07 -6.01
CA GLY A 261 -7.48 -16.69 -6.94
C GLY A 261 -6.74 -15.66 -7.81
N ARG A 262 -6.86 -14.37 -7.51
CA ARG A 262 -6.23 -13.29 -8.28
C ARG A 262 -4.89 -12.87 -7.70
N ILE A 263 -4.08 -12.27 -8.55
CA ILE A 263 -2.78 -11.72 -8.18
C ILE A 263 -2.83 -10.20 -8.40
N TYR A 264 -2.37 -9.46 -7.41
CA TYR A 264 -2.32 -8.00 -7.45
C TYR A 264 -0.88 -7.54 -7.37
N SER A 265 -0.56 -6.49 -8.13
CA SER A 265 0.72 -5.81 -8.00
C SER A 265 0.54 -4.35 -7.64
N ILE A 266 1.53 -3.82 -6.93
CA ILE A 266 1.69 -2.39 -6.66
C ILE A 266 3.13 -2.00 -6.95
N GLY A 267 3.32 -0.82 -7.51
CA GLY A 267 4.64 -0.29 -7.80
C GLY A 267 4.58 1.19 -8.11
N ASP A 268 5.72 1.75 -8.47
CA ASP A 268 5.81 3.10 -8.96
C ASP A 268 6.26 3.12 -10.44
N CYS A 269 5.69 4.03 -11.20
CA CYS A 269 6.06 4.30 -12.57
C CYS A 269 6.50 5.75 -12.73
N ALA A 270 7.44 5.98 -13.66
CA ALA A 270 7.89 7.30 -14.04
C ALA A 270 7.42 7.64 -15.46
N GLU A 271 7.10 8.89 -15.71
CA GLU A 271 6.85 9.37 -17.06
C GLU A 271 8.18 9.60 -17.78
N ARG A 272 8.33 9.06 -18.97
CA ARG A 272 9.51 9.22 -19.81
C ARG A 272 9.29 10.40 -20.74
N TYR A 273 10.03 11.49 -20.54
CA TYR A 273 10.12 12.60 -21.51
C TYR A 273 11.34 12.41 -22.38
N GLU A 274 11.18 12.52 -23.72
CA GLU A 274 12.34 12.55 -24.63
C GLU A 274 13.27 13.71 -24.26
N GLY A 275 14.50 13.38 -23.86
CA GLY A 275 15.59 14.34 -23.64
C GLY A 275 15.73 14.90 -22.23
N ALA A 276 14.94 14.51 -21.26
CA ALA A 276 15.13 14.86 -19.87
C ALA A 276 15.64 13.65 -19.06
N ASN A 277 16.54 13.89 -18.11
CA ASN A 277 16.71 13.00 -16.98
C ASN A 277 15.30 12.66 -16.46
N PRO A 278 14.96 11.40 -16.18
CA PRO A 278 13.63 11.06 -15.69
C PRO A 278 13.41 11.84 -14.39
N SER A 279 12.85 13.02 -14.51
CA SER A 279 12.54 13.87 -13.38
C SER A 279 11.23 13.35 -12.80
N TYR A 280 11.36 12.52 -11.89
CA TYR A 280 10.82 12.33 -10.56
C TYR A 280 9.32 12.56 -10.30
N THR A 281 8.45 12.66 -11.30
CA THR A 281 7.03 12.45 -11.07
C THR A 281 6.77 10.93 -11.06
N ARG A 282 7.06 10.28 -9.95
CA ARG A 282 6.69 8.89 -9.76
C ARG A 282 5.22 8.82 -9.43
N ASN A 283 4.50 8.00 -10.16
CA ASN A 283 3.10 7.69 -9.90
C ASN A 283 2.98 6.24 -9.45
N ILE A 284 2.04 5.99 -8.56
CA ILE A 284 1.74 4.65 -8.11
C ILE A 284 0.88 3.97 -9.17
N PHE A 285 1.16 2.73 -9.46
CA PHE A 285 0.31 1.88 -10.29
C PHE A 285 -0.11 0.62 -9.54
N MET A 286 -1.24 0.08 -9.92
CA MET A 286 -1.72 -1.23 -9.51
C MET A 286 -2.13 -2.02 -10.73
N SER A 287 -1.91 -3.33 -10.69
CA SER A 287 -2.43 -4.25 -11.70
C SER A 287 -3.10 -5.43 -11.02
N VAL A 288 -4.10 -5.99 -11.67
CA VAL A 288 -4.74 -7.24 -11.27
C VAL A 288 -4.62 -8.26 -12.39
N TYR A 289 -4.30 -9.48 -12.02
CA TYR A 289 -4.11 -10.62 -12.93
C TYR A 289 -4.98 -11.78 -12.47
N ASP A 290 -5.35 -12.63 -13.44
CA ASP A 290 -5.89 -13.95 -13.13
C ASP A 290 -4.80 -14.90 -12.58
N SER A 291 -5.21 -16.11 -12.22
CA SER A 291 -4.29 -17.16 -11.74
C SER A 291 -3.21 -17.54 -12.74
N ASP A 292 -3.38 -17.23 -14.03
CA ASP A 292 -2.43 -17.51 -15.11
C ASP A 292 -1.58 -16.29 -15.49
N PHE A 293 -1.60 -15.22 -14.66
CA PHE A 293 -0.95 -13.94 -14.94
C PHE A 293 -1.39 -13.25 -16.23
N ASN A 294 -2.62 -13.46 -16.69
CA ASN A 294 -3.19 -12.58 -17.68
C ASN A 294 -3.69 -11.32 -16.97
N GLN A 295 -3.20 -10.16 -17.41
CA GLN A 295 -3.63 -8.89 -16.85
C GLN A 295 -5.12 -8.67 -17.12
N LEU A 296 -5.90 -8.48 -16.07
CA LEU A 296 -7.33 -8.23 -16.13
C LEU A 296 -7.62 -6.74 -16.16
N ASP A 297 -6.90 -5.98 -15.33
CA ASP A 297 -7.03 -4.53 -15.27
C ASP A 297 -5.73 -3.89 -14.78
N PHE A 298 -5.62 -2.59 -15.02
CA PHE A 298 -4.49 -1.75 -14.63
C PHE A 298 -5.00 -0.39 -14.19
N ARG A 299 -4.54 0.05 -13.03
CA ARG A 299 -4.89 1.37 -12.53
C ARG A 299 -3.64 2.18 -12.23
N ARG A 300 -3.58 3.37 -12.76
CA ARG A 300 -2.64 4.41 -12.35
C ARG A 300 -3.33 5.29 -11.32
N CYS A 301 -2.72 5.46 -10.17
CA CYS A 301 -3.18 6.44 -9.21
C CYS A 301 -2.88 7.85 -9.74
N PRO A 302 -3.90 8.70 -9.93
CA PRO A 302 -3.81 9.88 -10.78
C PRO A 302 -3.13 11.08 -10.12
N TRP A 303 -2.54 10.92 -8.93
CA TRP A 303 -2.00 12.08 -8.21
C TRP A 303 -0.62 12.43 -8.73
N GLU A 304 -0.57 13.53 -9.45
CA GLU A 304 0.67 14.24 -9.69
C GLU A 304 0.97 15.08 -8.45
N THR A 305 1.95 14.66 -7.67
CA THR A 305 2.53 15.55 -6.67
C THR A 305 3.79 16.17 -7.23
N GLU A 306 4.08 17.43 -6.85
CA GLU A 306 5.31 18.12 -7.29
C GLU A 306 6.58 17.40 -6.80
N THR A 307 6.47 16.53 -5.82
CA THR A 307 7.58 15.92 -5.10
C THR A 307 7.71 14.42 -5.27
N GLY A 308 6.80 13.79 -6.01
CA GLY A 308 6.82 12.36 -6.33
C GLY A 308 6.20 11.47 -5.26
N ASN A 309 5.69 10.32 -5.71
CA ASN A 309 5.02 9.31 -4.90
C ASN A 309 5.82 8.00 -4.95
N ALA A 310 5.75 7.18 -3.92
CA ALA A 310 6.31 5.84 -3.93
C ALA A 310 5.26 4.80 -3.61
N GLY A 311 5.19 3.82 -4.48
CA GLY A 311 4.53 2.57 -4.19
C GLY A 311 5.22 1.83 -3.04
N GLY A 312 4.44 1.11 -2.27
CA GLY A 312 4.90 0.39 -1.11
C GLY A 312 5.65 -0.91 -1.40
N GLY A 313 6.00 -1.60 -0.35
CA GLY A 313 6.52 -2.96 -0.37
C GLY A 313 5.40 -4.02 -0.50
N PRO A 314 5.74 -5.32 -0.50
CA PRO A 314 4.77 -6.41 -0.63
C PRO A 314 3.73 -6.43 0.50
N GLU A 315 4.03 -5.81 1.62
CA GLU A 315 3.19 -5.75 2.81
C GLU A 315 2.29 -4.53 2.86
N THR A 316 2.22 -3.79 1.78
CA THR A 316 1.39 -2.59 1.65
C THR A 316 0.10 -2.84 0.87
N ILE A 317 -0.17 -4.08 0.49
CA ILE A 317 -1.46 -4.56 -0.03
C ILE A 317 -1.95 -5.68 0.87
N ASP A 318 -3.24 -5.67 1.20
CA ASP A 318 -3.92 -6.80 1.83
C ASP A 318 -5.38 -6.87 1.41
N PHE A 319 -6.07 -7.99 1.72
CA PHE A 319 -7.37 -8.31 1.17
C PHE A 319 -8.42 -8.44 2.27
N GLY A 320 -9.51 -7.73 2.08
CA GLY A 320 -10.65 -7.78 2.97
C GLY A 320 -11.53 -9.01 2.78
N PRO A 321 -12.53 -9.17 3.66
CA PRO A 321 -13.38 -10.36 3.71
C PRO A 321 -14.28 -10.55 2.46
N ASN A 322 -14.58 -9.50 1.71
CA ASN A 322 -15.35 -9.56 0.46
C ASN A 322 -14.48 -9.34 -0.78
N ASN A 323 -13.19 -9.65 -0.68
CA ASN A 323 -12.16 -9.44 -1.71
C ASN A 323 -11.84 -7.96 -1.98
N GLU A 324 -12.17 -7.04 -1.07
CA GLU A 324 -11.66 -5.68 -1.15
C GLU A 324 -10.13 -5.70 -1.14
N VAL A 325 -9.54 -4.81 -1.90
CA VAL A 325 -8.09 -4.62 -1.97
C VAL A 325 -7.74 -3.34 -1.23
N TYR A 326 -7.06 -3.47 -0.10
CA TYR A 326 -6.54 -2.33 0.64
C TYR A 326 -5.08 -2.10 0.27
N MET A 327 -4.69 -0.85 0.11
CA MET A 327 -3.31 -0.49 -0.14
C MET A 327 -2.89 0.77 0.62
N VAL A 328 -1.62 0.87 0.97
CA VAL A 328 -0.99 2.09 1.48
C VAL A 328 0.21 2.47 0.63
N ALA A 329 0.39 3.76 0.43
CA ALA A 329 1.54 4.30 -0.29
C ALA A 329 1.99 5.64 0.32
N GLY A 330 3.25 5.99 0.11
CA GLY A 330 3.80 7.29 0.48
C GLY A 330 3.59 8.31 -0.62
N MET A 331 3.21 9.52 -0.23
CA MET A 331 3.11 10.68 -1.11
C MET A 331 4.11 11.73 -0.68
N ASP A 332 4.51 12.59 -1.61
CA ASP A 332 5.45 13.70 -1.34
C ASP A 332 6.80 13.26 -0.76
N LEU A 333 7.34 12.14 -1.25
CA LEU A 333 8.57 11.51 -0.76
C LEU A 333 9.79 12.43 -0.70
N TYR A 334 9.85 13.40 -1.60
CA TYR A 334 10.99 14.32 -1.69
C TYR A 334 10.71 15.65 -1.00
N SER A 335 9.56 15.80 -0.34
CA SER A 335 9.33 16.93 0.55
C SER A 335 10.21 16.79 1.79
N ALA A 336 11.04 17.79 2.06
CA ALA A 336 11.94 17.76 3.24
C ALA A 336 11.20 17.89 4.58
N ILE A 337 9.87 18.04 4.58
CA ILE A 337 9.13 18.47 5.75
C ILE A 337 8.01 17.50 6.16
N THR A 338 7.29 16.90 5.21
CA THR A 338 6.15 16.00 5.53
C THR A 338 5.97 14.97 4.44
N GLN A 339 5.95 13.71 4.80
CA GLN A 339 5.45 12.65 3.95
C GLN A 339 3.99 12.37 4.30
N ASN A 340 3.14 12.28 3.30
CA ASN A 340 1.74 11.97 3.45
C ASN A 340 1.50 10.49 3.14
N LEU A 341 0.48 9.90 3.75
CA LEU A 341 0.05 8.56 3.43
C LEU A 341 -1.20 8.61 2.57
N TYR A 342 -1.20 7.82 1.52
CA TYR A 342 -2.37 7.47 0.76
C TYR A 342 -2.82 6.06 1.17
N ILE A 343 -4.10 5.89 1.46
CA ILE A 343 -4.71 4.63 1.82
C ILE A 343 -5.90 4.42 0.90
N GLY A 344 -5.87 3.39 0.06
CA GLY A 344 -6.92 3.08 -0.90
C GLY A 344 -7.67 1.82 -0.55
N CYS A 345 -8.96 1.82 -0.84
CA CYS A 345 -9.83 0.65 -0.84
C CYS A 345 -10.44 0.49 -2.24
N PHE A 346 -10.27 -0.67 -2.83
CA PHE A 346 -10.73 -1.01 -4.18
C PHE A 346 -11.54 -2.30 -4.15
N ASP A 347 -12.37 -2.50 -5.15
CA ASP A 347 -12.97 -3.80 -5.39
C ASP A 347 -11.97 -4.77 -6.03
N GLU A 348 -12.40 -6.01 -6.26
CA GLU A 348 -11.54 -7.05 -6.85
C GLU A 348 -11.06 -6.73 -8.29
N ASN A 349 -11.66 -5.76 -8.98
CA ASN A 349 -11.28 -5.30 -10.33
C ASN A 349 -10.51 -3.97 -10.29
N LEU A 350 -10.06 -3.52 -9.12
CA LEU A 350 -9.41 -2.24 -8.87
C LEU A 350 -10.30 -1.00 -9.09
N GLU A 351 -11.64 -1.15 -9.11
CA GLU A 351 -12.54 0.00 -9.05
C GLU A 351 -12.51 0.62 -7.65
N VAL A 352 -12.44 1.93 -7.58
CA VAL A 352 -12.33 2.64 -6.30
C VAL A 352 -13.60 2.51 -5.47
N ILE A 353 -13.46 1.97 -4.26
CA ILE A 353 -14.49 2.04 -3.23
C ILE A 353 -14.32 3.32 -2.41
N GLY A 354 -13.08 3.66 -2.05
CA GLY A 354 -12.74 4.89 -1.35
C GLY A 354 -11.25 5.11 -1.22
N GLU A 355 -10.87 6.35 -0.99
CA GLU A 355 -9.49 6.80 -0.90
C GLU A 355 -9.34 7.79 0.24
N LEU A 356 -8.30 7.63 1.02
CA LEU A 356 -8.00 8.48 2.16
C LEU A 356 -6.58 9.01 2.07
N TYR A 357 -6.42 10.24 2.49
CA TYR A 357 -5.13 10.92 2.54
C TYR A 357 -4.86 11.32 3.98
N TYR A 358 -3.81 10.76 4.55
CA TYR A 358 -3.41 11.08 5.90
C TYR A 358 -2.18 11.98 5.88
N LYS A 359 -2.35 13.21 6.35
CA LYS A 359 -1.30 14.20 6.45
C LYS A 359 -1.11 14.61 7.89
N HIS A 360 0.05 14.35 8.45
CA HIS A 360 0.40 14.90 9.75
C HIS A 360 1.06 16.28 9.60
N PRO A 361 0.63 17.31 10.29
CA PRO A 361 1.10 18.69 10.07
C PRO A 361 2.58 18.89 10.42
N THR A 362 3.16 18.05 11.26
CA THR A 362 4.51 18.22 11.80
C THR A 362 5.37 16.95 11.80
N ARG A 363 4.84 15.80 11.32
CA ARG A 363 5.55 14.53 11.36
C ARG A 363 5.95 14.10 9.96
N PHE A 364 7.15 13.53 9.87
CA PHE A 364 7.62 12.82 8.70
C PHE A 364 7.32 11.34 8.89
N MET A 365 6.25 10.85 8.26
CA MET A 365 5.79 9.47 8.41
C MET A 365 6.18 8.64 7.20
N GLN A 366 6.65 7.44 7.44
CA GLN A 366 6.80 6.41 6.42
C GLN A 366 5.96 5.20 6.85
N TYR A 367 5.13 4.68 5.93
CA TYR A 367 4.42 3.43 6.15
C TYR A 367 5.42 2.25 6.20
N LEU A 368 5.08 1.22 6.97
CA LEU A 368 5.82 -0.04 7.00
C LEU A 368 4.99 -1.18 6.41
N ASN A 369 3.78 -1.38 6.92
CA ASN A 369 2.88 -2.42 6.43
C ASN A 369 1.40 -2.06 6.63
N LEU A 370 0.54 -2.85 5.99
CA LEU A 370 -0.91 -2.78 6.09
C LEU A 370 -1.47 -4.18 6.32
N VAL A 371 -2.48 -4.29 7.16
CA VAL A 371 -3.22 -5.54 7.40
C VAL A 371 -4.71 -5.28 7.30
N ALA A 372 -5.40 -6.04 6.45
CA ALA A 372 -6.85 -5.95 6.33
C ALA A 372 -7.56 -6.44 7.60
N CYS A 373 -8.57 -5.71 8.03
CA CYS A 373 -9.39 -6.09 9.18
C CYS A 373 -10.39 -7.18 8.78
N PRO A 374 -10.59 -8.23 9.58
CA PRO A 374 -11.56 -9.29 9.29
C PRO A 374 -13.00 -8.80 9.13
N GLN A 375 -13.34 -7.65 9.69
CA GLN A 375 -14.65 -7.02 9.60
C GLN A 375 -14.73 -5.90 8.53
N GLY A 376 -13.69 -5.76 7.71
CA GLY A 376 -13.54 -4.69 6.72
C GLY A 376 -12.78 -3.48 7.25
N GLY A 377 -12.12 -2.77 6.32
CA GLY A 377 -11.13 -1.75 6.64
C GLY A 377 -9.74 -2.32 6.84
N CYS A 378 -8.81 -1.52 7.36
CA CYS A 378 -7.42 -1.94 7.54
C CYS A 378 -6.74 -1.27 8.73
N LEU A 379 -5.66 -1.89 9.19
CA LEU A 379 -4.66 -1.28 10.07
C LEU A 379 -3.46 -0.87 9.21
N VAL A 380 -2.97 0.33 9.39
CA VAL A 380 -1.75 0.84 8.73
C VAL A 380 -0.72 1.14 9.78
N ASN A 381 0.42 0.50 9.69
CA ASN A 381 1.56 0.76 10.54
C ASN A 381 2.51 1.74 9.86
N TYR A 382 2.92 2.77 10.57
CA TYR A 382 3.86 3.78 10.11
C TYR A 382 4.95 4.07 11.16
N VAL A 383 6.07 4.61 10.70
CA VAL A 383 7.16 5.13 11.55
C VAL A 383 7.24 6.64 11.39
N ASP A 384 7.38 7.33 12.51
CA ASP A 384 7.64 8.77 12.58
C ASP A 384 9.14 9.03 12.71
N PHE A 385 9.78 9.43 11.64
CA PHE A 385 11.22 9.76 11.63
C PHE A 385 11.55 11.12 12.28
N SER A 386 10.55 11.95 12.58
CA SER A 386 10.75 13.22 13.28
C SER A 386 10.88 13.05 14.81
N GLN A 387 10.43 11.90 15.33
CA GLN A 387 10.44 11.54 16.73
C GLN A 387 11.16 10.20 16.90
N ALA A 388 12.38 10.14 17.23
CA ALA A 388 13.17 8.96 17.64
C ALA A 388 12.67 7.56 17.17
N HIS A 389 12.07 7.45 15.97
CA HIS A 389 11.49 6.23 15.40
C HIS A 389 10.26 5.67 16.16
N GLU A 390 9.38 6.54 16.64
CA GLU A 390 8.09 6.09 17.14
C GLU A 390 7.27 5.46 16.02
N SER A 391 6.58 4.35 16.30
CA SER A 391 5.60 3.76 15.40
C SER A 391 4.18 4.07 15.85
N GLY A 392 3.32 4.32 14.87
CA GLY A 392 1.89 4.42 15.08
C GLY A 392 1.13 3.38 14.27
N ILE A 393 0.00 2.95 14.79
CA ILE A 393 -0.95 2.11 14.08
C ILE A 393 -2.24 2.91 13.91
N LEU A 394 -2.57 3.21 12.66
CA LEU A 394 -3.86 3.81 12.26
C LEU A 394 -4.87 2.69 12.01
N LYS A 395 -6.09 2.85 12.49
CA LYS A 395 -7.22 2.03 12.08
C LYS A 395 -8.09 2.83 11.13
N VAL A 396 -8.34 2.25 9.95
CA VAL A 396 -9.26 2.77 8.94
C VAL A 396 -10.39 1.77 8.81
N THR A 397 -11.62 2.18 9.12
CA THR A 397 -12.80 1.32 8.99
C THR A 397 -13.31 1.34 7.56
N TYR A 398 -14.09 0.33 7.16
CA TYR A 398 -14.71 0.33 5.84
C TYR A 398 -15.63 1.54 5.62
N SER A 399 -16.30 2.02 6.68
CA SER A 399 -17.14 3.22 6.61
C SER A 399 -16.37 4.51 6.35
N ASP A 400 -15.10 4.57 6.76
CA ASP A 400 -14.26 5.75 6.49
C ASP A 400 -14.01 5.90 4.99
N PHE A 401 -13.83 4.80 4.26
CA PHE A 401 -13.70 4.82 2.80
C PHE A 401 -14.99 5.24 2.07
N LEU A 402 -16.13 5.06 2.70
CA LEU A 402 -17.44 5.46 2.13
C LEU A 402 -17.79 6.91 2.42
N SER A 403 -17.04 7.59 3.30
CA SER A 403 -17.28 8.99 3.66
C SER A 403 -16.61 9.91 2.64
N VAL A 404 -17.41 10.59 1.84
CA VAL A 404 -16.94 11.53 0.82
C VAL A 404 -16.33 12.81 1.42
N ASP A 405 -16.58 13.06 2.71
CA ASP A 405 -16.17 14.30 3.39
C ASP A 405 -14.67 14.45 3.60
N GLU A 406 -13.89 13.37 3.54
CA GLU A 406 -12.46 13.39 3.85
C GLU A 406 -11.56 13.85 2.69
N ALA A 407 -11.96 13.67 1.45
CA ALA A 407 -11.22 14.22 0.31
C ALA A 407 -11.07 15.76 0.38
N HIS A 408 -12.04 16.43 1.02
CA HIS A 408 -12.00 17.87 1.26
C HIS A 408 -11.01 18.32 2.35
N LEU A 409 -10.69 17.44 3.28
CA LEU A 409 -9.97 17.83 4.50
C LEU A 409 -8.47 17.97 4.32
N HIS A 410 -7.94 17.42 3.25
CA HIS A 410 -6.50 17.41 3.00
C HIS A 410 -6.06 18.32 1.86
N GLY A 411 -6.94 19.19 1.36
CA GLY A 411 -6.61 20.16 0.33
C GLY A 411 -6.46 19.55 -1.07
N PHE A 412 -6.94 18.33 -1.26
CA PHE A 412 -7.03 17.72 -2.58
C PHE A 412 -8.37 18.09 -3.22
N THR A 413 -8.30 18.54 -4.44
CA THR A 413 -9.47 18.88 -5.26
C THR A 413 -9.90 17.60 -5.98
N VAL A 414 -11.04 17.01 -5.59
CA VAL A 414 -11.61 15.82 -6.26
C VAL A 414 -12.42 16.19 -7.49
N ALA A 415 -12.79 17.46 -7.63
CA ALA A 415 -13.41 18.02 -8.83
C ALA A 415 -12.91 19.44 -9.11
N VAL A 416 -12.71 19.78 -10.35
CA VAL A 416 -12.22 21.10 -10.79
C VAL A 416 -13.18 21.72 -11.79
N ALA A 417 -13.56 22.98 -11.54
CA ALA A 417 -14.34 23.78 -12.47
C ALA A 417 -13.42 24.64 -13.34
N TYR A 418 -13.57 24.56 -14.67
CA TYR A 418 -12.79 25.36 -15.61
C TYR A 418 -13.54 25.63 -16.94
N PRO A 419 -13.15 26.68 -17.70
CA PRO A 419 -12.29 27.80 -17.29
C PRO A 419 -12.94 28.61 -16.16
N ASN A 420 -12.12 29.19 -15.27
CA ASN A 420 -12.63 30.05 -14.22
C ASN A 420 -11.72 31.30 -14.10
N PRO A 421 -12.16 32.48 -14.51
CA PRO A 421 -13.48 32.79 -15.09
C PRO A 421 -13.77 32.10 -16.42
N GLY A 422 -15.07 31.95 -16.73
CA GLY A 422 -15.58 31.35 -17.97
C GLY A 422 -16.72 32.15 -18.57
N LYS A 423 -17.11 31.80 -19.80
CA LYS A 423 -18.21 32.49 -20.52
C LYS A 423 -19.42 31.56 -20.67
N ASP A 424 -19.44 30.80 -21.75
CA ASP A 424 -20.63 30.06 -22.16
C ASP A 424 -20.58 28.59 -21.71
N VAL A 425 -19.42 28.11 -21.22
CA VAL A 425 -19.21 26.72 -20.83
C VAL A 425 -18.53 26.65 -19.48
N LEU A 426 -19.09 25.82 -18.60
CA LEU A 426 -18.50 25.38 -17.34
C LEU A 426 -18.20 23.89 -17.47
N ASN A 427 -16.94 23.51 -17.39
CA ASN A 427 -16.53 22.10 -17.31
C ASN A 427 -16.26 21.73 -15.86
N ILE A 428 -16.77 20.58 -15.45
CA ILE A 428 -16.42 19.93 -14.19
C ILE A 428 -15.62 18.67 -14.52
N ARG A 429 -14.35 18.64 -14.13
CA ARG A 429 -13.50 17.44 -14.24
C ARG A 429 -13.47 16.74 -12.90
N THR A 430 -13.80 15.47 -12.89
CA THR A 430 -13.72 14.59 -11.72
C THR A 430 -13.64 13.12 -12.16
N GLY A 431 -12.97 12.29 -11.38
CA GLY A 431 -12.99 10.83 -11.55
C GLY A 431 -14.04 10.13 -10.70
N LEU A 432 -14.93 10.88 -10.02
CA LEU A 432 -15.95 10.30 -9.16
C LEU A 432 -17.02 9.58 -9.98
N GLN A 433 -17.34 8.35 -9.58
CA GLN A 433 -18.42 7.55 -10.14
C GLN A 433 -19.74 7.78 -9.34
N ASN A 434 -20.88 7.50 -9.98
CA ASN A 434 -22.19 7.66 -9.36
C ASN A 434 -22.40 9.05 -8.73
N ALA A 435 -21.93 10.07 -9.42
CA ALA A 435 -21.96 11.46 -8.96
C ALA A 435 -22.83 12.34 -9.86
N PHE A 436 -23.22 13.48 -9.33
CA PHE A 436 -23.88 14.54 -10.10
C PHE A 436 -23.38 15.92 -9.64
N VAL A 437 -23.45 16.89 -10.53
CA VAL A 437 -23.12 18.27 -10.23
C VAL A 437 -24.38 19.10 -10.06
N GLU A 438 -24.39 19.97 -9.06
CA GLU A 438 -25.38 21.02 -8.86
C GLU A 438 -24.70 22.39 -8.92
N VAL A 439 -25.32 23.36 -9.59
CA VAL A 439 -24.84 24.73 -9.66
C VAL A 439 -25.91 25.68 -9.14
N TYR A 440 -25.49 26.62 -8.30
CA TYR A 440 -26.35 27.56 -7.61
C TYR A 440 -25.95 29.00 -7.92
N ASP A 441 -26.92 29.88 -8.02
CA ASP A 441 -26.66 31.35 -8.07
C ASP A 441 -26.32 31.90 -6.67
N VAL A 442 -25.92 33.14 -6.59
CA VAL A 442 -25.54 33.81 -5.33
C VAL A 442 -26.68 33.92 -4.29
N ASN A 443 -27.93 33.69 -4.71
CA ASN A 443 -29.07 33.63 -3.81
C ASN A 443 -29.36 32.22 -3.31
N GLY A 444 -28.52 31.21 -3.65
CA GLY A 444 -28.69 29.82 -3.30
C GLY A 444 -29.78 29.09 -4.09
N ARG A 445 -30.22 29.64 -5.22
CA ARG A 445 -31.18 29.01 -6.12
C ARG A 445 -30.44 28.05 -7.05
N LEU A 446 -30.87 26.78 -7.11
CA LEU A 446 -30.37 25.80 -8.06
C LEU A 446 -30.64 26.25 -9.49
N VAL A 447 -29.61 26.43 -10.31
CA VAL A 447 -29.70 26.83 -11.72
C VAL A 447 -29.41 25.68 -12.67
N HIS A 448 -28.64 24.66 -12.23
CA HIS A 448 -28.34 23.50 -13.05
C HIS A 448 -28.12 22.26 -12.19
N ARG A 449 -28.47 21.09 -12.74
CA ARG A 449 -28.14 19.78 -12.18
C ARG A 449 -27.94 18.77 -13.32
N GLN A 450 -26.84 18.01 -13.27
CA GLN A 450 -26.48 17.03 -14.29
C GLN A 450 -25.74 15.85 -13.66
N ASP A 451 -26.05 14.64 -14.13
CA ASP A 451 -25.29 13.46 -13.74
C ASP A 451 -23.90 13.49 -14.38
N ILE A 452 -22.88 13.04 -13.63
CA ILE A 452 -21.51 12.90 -14.09
C ILE A 452 -21.37 11.48 -14.63
N THR A 453 -21.16 11.38 -15.95
CA THR A 453 -21.04 10.10 -16.67
C THR A 453 -19.67 9.91 -17.33
N GLU A 454 -18.87 10.97 -17.38
CA GLU A 454 -17.54 11.03 -17.99
C GLU A 454 -16.62 11.85 -17.10
N ASP A 455 -15.30 11.70 -17.28
CA ASP A 455 -14.28 12.42 -16.49
C ASP A 455 -14.39 13.95 -16.62
N VAL A 456 -14.98 14.43 -17.71
CA VAL A 456 -15.29 15.85 -17.91
C VAL A 456 -16.77 16.02 -18.26
N THR A 457 -17.50 16.67 -17.39
CA THR A 457 -18.91 17.03 -17.59
C THR A 457 -18.98 18.47 -18.07
N GLU A 458 -19.45 18.67 -19.32
CA GLU A 458 -19.67 19.98 -19.90
C GLU A 458 -21.07 20.48 -19.57
N ILE A 459 -21.15 21.72 -19.08
CA ILE A 459 -22.38 22.40 -18.70
C ILE A 459 -22.50 23.66 -19.56
N ASP A 460 -23.58 23.76 -20.33
CA ASP A 460 -23.91 24.97 -21.08
C ASP A 460 -24.38 26.06 -20.12
N ALA A 461 -23.60 27.11 -20.02
CA ALA A 461 -23.86 28.27 -19.20
C ALA A 461 -24.20 29.51 -20.03
N GLY A 462 -24.39 29.39 -21.37
CA GLY A 462 -24.58 30.51 -22.28
C GLY A 462 -25.71 31.44 -21.86
N ASP A 463 -26.81 30.91 -21.43
CA ASP A 463 -28.01 31.68 -21.01
C ASP A 463 -27.96 32.16 -19.55
N TRP A 464 -26.88 31.91 -18.81
CA TRP A 464 -26.79 32.36 -17.42
C TRP A 464 -26.36 33.83 -17.36
N ALA A 465 -26.77 34.54 -16.33
CA ALA A 465 -26.35 35.93 -16.12
C ALA A 465 -24.87 35.96 -15.70
N GLU A 466 -24.19 37.06 -16.07
CA GLU A 466 -22.84 37.34 -15.55
C GLU A 466 -22.86 37.37 -14.01
N GLY A 467 -21.88 36.79 -13.38
CA GLY A 467 -21.81 36.76 -11.92
C GLY A 467 -21.09 35.54 -11.34
N VAL A 468 -21.21 35.36 -10.02
CA VAL A 468 -20.63 34.24 -9.27
C VAL A 468 -21.64 33.13 -9.11
N TYR A 469 -21.21 31.92 -9.38
CA TYR A 469 -21.96 30.69 -9.17
C TYR A 469 -21.22 29.79 -8.20
N VAL A 470 -21.93 29.02 -7.39
CA VAL A 470 -21.40 27.98 -6.52
C VAL A 470 -21.76 26.63 -7.13
N TRP A 471 -20.78 25.84 -7.41
CA TRP A 471 -21.01 24.48 -7.88
C TRP A 471 -20.69 23.46 -6.77
N LYS A 472 -21.36 22.32 -6.79
CA LYS A 472 -21.19 21.20 -5.89
C LYS A 472 -21.22 19.91 -6.68
N VAL A 473 -20.28 19.03 -6.41
CA VAL A 473 -20.32 17.63 -6.85
C VAL A 473 -20.81 16.77 -5.69
N ILE A 474 -21.84 15.99 -5.93
CA ILE A 474 -22.42 15.09 -4.95
C ILE A 474 -22.21 13.67 -5.44
N SER A 475 -21.59 12.83 -4.62
CA SER A 475 -21.38 11.41 -4.87
C SER A 475 -21.96 10.60 -3.71
N ASN A 476 -22.63 9.49 -4.00
CA ASN A 476 -23.26 8.62 -3.01
C ASN A 476 -24.18 9.38 -2.00
N GLY A 477 -24.80 10.47 -2.47
CA GLY A 477 -25.71 11.28 -1.66
C GLY A 477 -25.03 12.27 -0.70
N LYS A 478 -23.72 12.44 -0.78
CA LYS A 478 -22.94 13.40 0.01
C LYS A 478 -22.21 14.40 -0.90
N GLU A 479 -21.99 15.61 -0.39
CA GLU A 479 -21.19 16.63 -1.06
C GLU A 479 -19.71 16.20 -1.07
N ALA A 480 -19.15 15.95 -2.27
CA ALA A 480 -17.80 15.50 -2.46
C ALA A 480 -16.83 16.66 -2.72
N GLU A 481 -17.30 17.70 -3.44
CA GLU A 481 -16.51 18.89 -3.76
C GLU A 481 -17.42 20.08 -3.98
N ASN A 482 -16.92 21.26 -3.70
CA ASN A 482 -17.59 22.51 -4.05
C ASN A 482 -16.57 23.58 -4.47
N GLY A 483 -17.06 24.59 -5.13
CA GLY A 483 -16.23 25.70 -5.51
C GLY A 483 -17.05 26.86 -6.07
N LYS A 484 -16.33 27.89 -6.48
CA LYS A 484 -16.91 29.08 -7.13
C LYS A 484 -16.48 29.11 -8.59
N TRP A 485 -17.43 29.51 -9.44
CA TRP A 485 -17.18 29.77 -10.82
C TRP A 485 -17.69 31.18 -11.16
N ILE A 486 -16.90 31.93 -11.92
CA ILE A 486 -17.20 33.31 -12.31
C ILE A 486 -17.57 33.29 -13.80
N LYS A 487 -18.79 33.71 -14.11
CA LYS A 487 -19.22 33.94 -15.49
C LYS A 487 -18.96 35.40 -15.87
N GLU A 488 -18.27 35.60 -17.01
CA GLU A 488 -17.99 36.88 -17.64
C GLU A 488 -18.84 37.09 -18.91
#